data_e986aef8e5da82e402fc4d6a7ed9886a
#
_entry.id   e986aef8e5da82e402fc4d6a7ed9886a
#
_cell.length_a   1.000
_cell.length_b   1.000
_cell.length_c   1.000
_cell.angle_alpha   90.00
_cell.angle_beta   90.00
_cell.angle_gamma   90.00
#
_symmetry.space_group_name_H-M   'P 1'
#
loop_
_entity.id
_entity.type
_entity.pdbx_description
1 polymer ?
#
loop_
_entity_poly.entity_id
_entity_poly.type
_entity_poly.pdbx_seq_one_letter_code
_entity_poly.pdbx_strand_id
1 'polypeptide(L)'
;MSKDIDIEIVGALGEQIVKTSLEACGLQVMLSENKYDRVKDMIVEGETVEVKTLTLIKKFEAFCMEPSQWKKLDNVDRLFFVEIPDYGDPVIVYESIEKYHFTEPFNGGIKRMYTKDRMRKFCVINDNDLERTLRNHTNSKFIIRGENDRAPFSTSS
;
A
#
# COMPACT_ATOMS: atom_id res chain seq x y z
N MET A 1 7.85 -9.12 19.64
CA MET A 1 7.42 -8.05 18.86
C MET A 1 6.29 -8.44 18.01
N SER A 2 5.37 -7.71 18.00
CA SER A 2 4.16 -8.11 17.35
C SER A 2 4.16 -7.71 15.89
N LYS A 3 3.34 -8.42 15.13
CA LYS A 3 3.13 -8.06 13.74
C LYS A 3 2.48 -6.69 13.61
N ASP A 4 1.74 -6.28 14.63
CA ASP A 4 1.05 -4.99 14.59
C ASP A 4 2.05 -3.84 14.51
N ILE A 5 3.19 -3.97 15.20
CA ILE A 5 4.19 -2.93 15.14
C ILE A 5 4.77 -2.84 13.74
N ASP A 6 5.03 -3.98 13.11
CA ASP A 6 5.56 -3.98 11.76
C ASP A 6 4.56 -3.39 10.77
N ILE A 7 3.28 -3.71 10.93
CA ILE A 7 2.25 -3.16 10.07
C ILE A 7 2.18 -1.65 10.22
N GLU A 8 2.27 -1.16 11.45
CA GLU A 8 2.22 0.26 11.69
C GLU A 8 3.43 0.98 11.08
N ILE A 9 4.61 0.35 11.20
CA ILE A 9 5.81 0.93 10.63
C ILE A 9 5.71 1.01 9.11
N VAL A 10 5.25 -0.05 8.48
CA VAL A 10 5.10 -0.09 7.03
C VAL A 10 4.10 0.96 6.57
N GLY A 11 2.98 1.07 7.28
CA GLY A 11 1.97 2.05 6.94
C GLY A 11 2.48 3.48 7.07
N ALA A 12 3.17 3.76 8.17
CA ALA A 12 3.71 5.09 8.40
C ALA A 12 4.77 5.44 7.35
N LEU A 13 5.57 4.46 6.98
CA LEU A 13 6.60 4.68 5.98
C LEU A 13 5.97 4.98 4.61
N GLY A 14 4.93 4.24 4.26
CA GLY A 14 4.23 4.50 3.00
C GLY A 14 3.62 5.89 2.97
N GLU A 15 3.01 6.32 4.07
CA GLU A 15 2.46 7.67 4.15
C GLU A 15 3.55 8.72 3.97
N GLN A 16 4.70 8.50 4.59
CA GLN A 16 5.80 9.44 4.48
C GLN A 16 6.34 9.50 3.05
N ILE A 17 6.39 8.37 2.38
CA ILE A 17 6.82 8.30 0.99
C ILE A 17 5.90 9.14 0.11
N VAL A 18 4.60 8.97 0.25
CA VAL A 18 3.65 9.71 -0.57
C VAL A 18 3.69 11.19 -0.22
N LYS A 19 3.78 11.52 1.06
CA LYS A 19 3.86 12.92 1.47
C LYS A 19 5.07 13.60 0.84
N THR A 20 6.23 12.96 0.93
CA THR A 20 7.45 13.53 0.38
C THR A 20 7.33 13.69 -1.14
N SER A 21 6.75 12.70 -1.80
CA SER A 21 6.60 12.74 -3.25
C SER A 21 5.65 13.87 -3.69
N LEU A 22 4.57 14.06 -2.96
CA LEU A 22 3.63 15.12 -3.29
C LEU A 22 4.24 16.49 -3.04
N GLU A 23 5.00 16.62 -1.95
CA GLU A 23 5.67 17.87 -1.65
C GLU A 23 6.72 18.20 -2.70
N ALA A 24 7.38 17.18 -3.24
CA ALA A 24 8.35 17.39 -4.30
C ALA A 24 7.68 17.91 -5.56
N CYS A 25 6.39 17.70 -5.72
CA CYS A 25 5.62 18.24 -6.83
C CYS A 25 5.11 19.66 -6.55
N GLY A 26 5.46 20.21 -5.40
CA GLY A 26 5.03 21.56 -5.05
C GLY A 26 3.70 21.64 -4.34
N LEU A 27 3.16 20.52 -3.90
CA LEU A 27 1.86 20.48 -3.24
C LEU A 27 2.03 20.62 -1.74
N GLN A 28 1.05 21.24 -1.10
CA GLN A 28 1.07 21.40 0.34
C GLN A 28 0.33 20.23 0.97
N VAL A 29 1.00 19.51 1.86
CA VAL A 29 0.48 18.30 2.45
C VAL A 29 0.36 18.47 3.95
N MET A 30 -0.80 18.09 4.50
CA MET A 30 -1.04 18.05 5.92
C MET A 30 -1.39 16.63 6.33
N LEU A 31 -0.70 16.12 7.34
CA LEU A 31 -1.03 14.80 7.86
C LEU A 31 -2.24 14.91 8.79
N SER A 32 -3.01 13.82 8.86
CA SER A 32 -4.11 13.75 9.79
C SER A 32 -3.55 13.80 11.21
N GLU A 33 -4.07 14.69 12.03
CA GLU A 33 -3.64 14.79 13.43
C GLU A 33 -4.27 13.72 14.29
N ASN A 34 -5.38 13.19 13.86
CA ASN A 34 -6.09 12.17 14.61
C ASN A 34 -5.71 10.80 14.09
N LYS A 35 -4.84 10.10 14.81
CA LYS A 35 -4.38 8.79 14.37
C LYS A 35 -5.51 7.76 14.32
N TYR A 36 -6.66 8.10 14.87
CA TYR A 36 -7.81 7.23 14.79
C TYR A 36 -8.72 7.59 13.64
N ASP A 37 -8.36 8.59 12.84
CA ASP A 37 -9.09 8.92 11.64
C ASP A 37 -8.82 7.82 10.62
N ARG A 38 -9.82 6.98 10.40
CA ARG A 38 -9.64 5.81 9.54
C ARG A 38 -10.11 6.04 8.12
N VAL A 39 -10.53 7.28 7.83
CA VAL A 39 -11.07 7.60 6.53
C VAL A 39 -10.03 8.18 5.62
N LYS A 40 -9.07 8.90 6.19
CA LYS A 40 -8.06 9.55 5.37
C LYS A 40 -6.76 9.64 6.14
N ASP A 41 -5.67 9.61 5.40
CA ASP A 41 -4.33 9.70 5.98
C ASP A 41 -3.78 11.11 5.93
N MET A 42 -4.15 11.91 4.92
CA MET A 42 -3.62 13.24 4.78
C MET A 42 -4.57 14.10 3.94
N ILE A 43 -4.32 15.40 3.97
CA ILE A 43 -5.07 16.37 3.18
C ILE A 43 -4.08 17.10 2.31
N VAL A 44 -4.35 17.14 1.00
CA VAL A 44 -3.45 17.74 0.03
C VAL A 44 -4.27 18.75 -0.78
N GLU A 45 -3.95 20.04 -0.63
CA GLU A 45 -4.66 21.09 -1.36
C GLU A 45 -6.18 20.95 -1.23
N GLY A 46 -6.62 20.63 -0.02
CA GLY A 46 -8.05 20.51 0.25
C GLY A 46 -8.66 19.16 -0.07
N GLU A 47 -7.93 18.25 -0.68
CA GLU A 47 -8.43 16.93 -1.01
C GLU A 47 -7.97 15.90 0.00
N THR A 48 -8.84 14.94 0.32
CA THR A 48 -8.50 13.88 1.24
C THR A 48 -7.75 12.79 0.49
N VAL A 49 -6.69 12.29 1.11
CA VAL A 49 -5.80 11.31 0.49
C VAL A 49 -5.66 10.12 1.41
N GLU A 50 -5.80 8.94 0.83
CA GLU A 50 -5.57 7.68 1.55
C GLU A 50 -4.38 6.98 0.92
N VAL A 51 -3.51 6.42 1.75
CA VAL A 51 -2.32 5.70 1.29
C VAL A 51 -2.39 4.27 1.81
N LYS A 52 -2.21 3.32 0.90
CA LYS A 52 -2.12 1.91 1.25
C LYS A 52 -0.77 1.38 0.83
N THR A 53 -0.07 0.72 1.75
CA THR A 53 1.25 0.15 1.48
C THR A 53 1.08 -1.36 1.49
N LEU A 54 1.12 -1.96 0.32
CA LEU A 54 0.72 -3.35 0.15
C LEU A 54 1.65 -4.09 -0.79
N THR A 55 1.64 -5.41 -0.63
CA THR A 55 2.29 -6.30 -1.58
C THR A 55 1.32 -6.56 -2.73
N LEU A 56 1.86 -6.54 -3.93
CA LEU A 56 1.06 -6.83 -5.12
C LEU A 56 0.71 -8.31 -5.15
N ILE A 57 -0.52 -8.63 -5.50
CA ILE A 57 -0.92 -10.01 -5.72
C ILE A 57 -0.50 -10.40 -7.12
N LYS A 58 0.48 -11.26 -7.22
CA LYS A 58 1.13 -11.52 -8.49
C LYS A 58 0.22 -12.16 -9.53
N LYS A 59 -0.69 -12.99 -9.07
CA LYS A 59 -1.60 -13.66 -9.99
C LYS A 59 -2.38 -12.66 -10.83
N PHE A 60 -2.80 -11.55 -10.24
CA PHE A 60 -3.58 -10.54 -10.93
C PHE A 60 -2.78 -9.30 -11.26
N GLU A 61 -1.56 -9.20 -10.76
CA GLU A 61 -0.78 -7.96 -10.80
C GLU A 61 -1.60 -6.80 -10.29
N ALA A 62 -2.20 -7.01 -9.12
CA ALA A 62 -3.14 -6.06 -8.55
C ALA A 62 -3.00 -5.99 -7.05
N PHE A 63 -3.36 -4.84 -6.50
CA PHE A 63 -3.52 -4.70 -5.07
C PHE A 63 -4.93 -5.11 -4.69
N CYS A 64 -5.09 -5.61 -3.47
CA CYS A 64 -6.36 -6.14 -3.00
C CYS A 64 -6.79 -5.43 -1.73
N MET A 65 -8.05 -5.03 -1.67
CA MET A 65 -8.61 -4.49 -0.45
C MET A 65 -9.88 -5.23 -0.09
N GLU A 66 -9.98 -5.62 1.19
CA GLU A 66 -11.13 -6.30 1.72
C GLU A 66 -12.17 -5.29 2.19
N PRO A 67 -13.40 -5.71 2.44
CA PRO A 67 -14.46 -4.77 2.80
C PRO A 67 -14.16 -3.87 3.98
N SER A 68 -13.46 -4.39 4.98
CA SER A 68 -13.10 -3.56 6.14
C SER A 68 -12.20 -2.40 5.74
N GLN A 69 -11.52 -2.53 4.61
CA GLN A 69 -10.64 -1.49 4.10
C GLN A 69 -11.33 -0.58 3.10
N TRP A 70 -12.03 -1.16 2.11
CA TRP A 70 -12.54 -0.31 1.05
C TRP A 70 -13.84 0.40 1.41
N LYS A 71 -14.59 -0.07 2.38
CA LYS A 71 -15.82 0.62 2.75
C LYS A 71 -15.56 2.01 3.32
N LYS A 72 -14.37 2.24 3.79
CA LYS A 72 -14.01 3.54 4.35
C LYS A 72 -13.52 4.53 3.31
N LEU A 73 -13.42 4.12 2.06
CA LEU A 73 -12.76 4.92 1.04
C LEU A 73 -13.72 5.66 0.12
N ASP A 74 -15.03 5.51 0.32
CA ASP A 74 -15.97 6.12 -0.61
C ASP A 74 -15.90 7.64 -0.63
N ASN A 75 -15.46 8.25 0.47
CA ASN A 75 -15.38 9.70 0.56
C ASN A 75 -13.96 10.23 0.43
N VAL A 76 -13.03 9.38 0.02
CA VAL A 76 -11.64 9.78 -0.17
C VAL A 76 -11.47 10.29 -1.59
N ASP A 77 -10.81 11.43 -1.73
CA ASP A 77 -10.64 12.04 -3.05
C ASP A 77 -9.54 11.41 -3.87
N ARG A 78 -8.46 10.99 -3.22
CA ARG A 78 -7.31 10.42 -3.92
C ARG A 78 -6.81 9.21 -3.17
N LEU A 79 -6.49 8.16 -3.92
CA LEU A 79 -6.02 6.89 -3.35
C LEU A 79 -4.68 6.53 -3.96
N PHE A 80 -3.69 6.35 -3.09
CA PHE A 80 -2.35 5.97 -3.51
C PHE A 80 -1.99 4.60 -2.96
N PHE A 81 -1.26 3.86 -3.75
CA PHE A 81 -0.69 2.58 -3.33
C PHE A 81 0.82 2.67 -3.40
N VAL A 82 1.47 2.26 -2.31
CA VAL A 82 2.92 2.11 -2.30
C VAL A 82 3.17 0.61 -2.40
N GLU A 83 3.82 0.19 -3.48
CA GLU A 83 4.09 -1.22 -3.69
C GLU A 83 5.31 -1.62 -2.87
N ILE A 84 5.14 -2.66 -2.04
CA ILE A 84 6.27 -3.22 -1.31
C ILE A 84 7.03 -4.08 -2.31
N PRO A 85 8.27 -3.71 -2.62
CA PRO A 85 8.95 -4.33 -3.76
C PRO A 85 9.58 -5.68 -3.42
N ASP A 86 9.85 -6.46 -4.45
CA ASP A 86 10.70 -7.61 -4.32
C ASP A 86 12.13 -7.14 -4.15
N TYR A 87 12.99 -8.07 -3.75
CA TYR A 87 14.39 -7.75 -3.51
C TYR A 87 15.03 -7.19 -4.78
N GLY A 88 15.66 -6.04 -4.62
CA GLY A 88 16.38 -5.42 -5.72
C GLY A 88 15.55 -4.51 -6.60
N ASP A 89 14.24 -4.49 -6.40
CA ASP A 89 13.36 -3.65 -7.21
C ASP A 89 13.15 -2.29 -6.55
N PRO A 90 12.84 -1.26 -7.34
CA PRO A 90 12.55 0.04 -6.76
C PRO A 90 11.18 0.07 -6.08
N VAL A 91 10.99 1.07 -5.24
CA VAL A 91 9.69 1.33 -4.64
C VAL A 91 8.88 2.15 -5.62
N ILE A 92 7.67 1.69 -5.92
CA ILE A 92 6.82 2.36 -6.89
C ILE A 92 5.54 2.82 -6.21
N VAL A 93 5.14 4.06 -6.50
CA VAL A 93 3.91 4.64 -5.99
C VAL A 93 2.93 4.76 -7.15
N TYR A 94 1.73 4.24 -6.94
CA TYR A 94 0.67 4.33 -7.93
C TYR A 94 -0.48 5.16 -7.39
N GLU A 95 -1.19 5.81 -8.27
CA GLU A 95 -2.44 6.50 -7.91
C GLU A 95 -3.58 5.87 -8.69
N SER A 96 -4.63 5.48 -7.97
CA SER A 96 -5.80 4.93 -8.62
C SER A 96 -6.77 6.05 -8.97
N ILE A 97 -7.15 6.13 -10.23
CA ILE A 97 -8.12 7.11 -10.69
C ILE A 97 -9.51 6.58 -10.48
N GLU A 98 -9.67 5.26 -10.52
CA GLU A 98 -10.96 4.60 -10.36
C GLU A 98 -11.09 4.03 -8.97
N LYS A 99 -12.33 3.87 -8.53
CA LYS A 99 -12.56 3.29 -7.21
C LYS A 99 -12.07 1.87 -7.10
N TYR A 100 -12.08 1.12 -8.19
CA TYR A 100 -11.50 -0.20 -8.29
C TYR A 100 -11.63 -0.63 -9.73
N HIS A 101 -10.94 -1.74 -10.07
CA HIS A 101 -10.94 -2.19 -11.46
C HIS A 101 -11.77 -3.44 -11.66
N PHE A 102 -11.78 -4.33 -10.68
CA PHE A 102 -12.65 -5.49 -10.70
C PHE A 102 -12.78 -6.03 -9.29
N THR A 103 -13.64 -6.99 -9.10
CA THR A 103 -13.90 -7.57 -7.79
C THR A 103 -13.65 -9.05 -7.82
N GLU A 104 -13.35 -9.59 -6.63
CA GLU A 104 -13.18 -11.02 -6.43
C GLU A 104 -13.96 -11.43 -5.20
N PRO A 105 -14.69 -12.54 -5.26
CA PRO A 105 -15.43 -12.99 -4.09
C PRO A 105 -14.49 -13.65 -3.08
N PHE A 106 -14.90 -13.58 -1.82
CA PHE A 106 -14.20 -14.34 -0.79
C PHE A 106 -15.16 -14.49 0.37
N ASN A 107 -14.75 -15.26 1.40
CA ASN A 107 -15.60 -15.49 2.54
C ASN A 107 -15.93 -14.16 3.20
N GLY A 108 -17.19 -13.83 3.27
CA GLY A 108 -17.59 -12.60 3.93
C GLY A 108 -17.76 -11.43 3.03
N GLY A 109 -17.59 -11.58 1.71
CA GLY A 109 -17.92 -10.48 0.85
C GLY A 109 -17.13 -10.43 -0.44
N ILE A 110 -16.76 -9.22 -0.82
CA ILE A 110 -16.13 -8.95 -2.09
C ILE A 110 -14.86 -8.18 -1.85
N LYS A 111 -13.77 -8.60 -2.49
CA LYS A 111 -12.51 -7.84 -2.51
C LYS A 111 -12.53 -6.90 -3.70
N ARG A 112 -12.04 -5.69 -3.49
CA ARG A 112 -11.82 -4.76 -4.60
C ARG A 112 -10.37 -4.87 -5.04
N MET A 113 -10.17 -5.00 -6.34
CA MET A 113 -8.86 -5.21 -6.93
C MET A 113 -8.45 -3.99 -7.74
N TYR A 114 -7.18 -3.63 -7.62
CA TYR A 114 -6.62 -2.45 -8.29
C TYR A 114 -5.44 -2.91 -9.12
N THR A 115 -5.68 -3.08 -10.42
CA THR A 115 -4.68 -3.59 -11.35
C THR A 115 -3.66 -2.50 -11.65
N LYS A 116 -2.38 -2.81 -11.53
CA LYS A 116 -1.37 -1.77 -11.69
C LYS A 116 -1.35 -1.19 -13.10
N ASP A 117 -1.73 -1.96 -14.10
CA ASP A 117 -1.76 -1.46 -15.47
C ASP A 117 -2.79 -0.35 -15.66
N ARG A 118 -3.82 -0.31 -14.81
CA ARG A 118 -4.88 0.68 -14.94
C ARG A 118 -4.73 1.83 -13.95
N MET A 119 -3.61 1.85 -13.23
CA MET A 119 -3.33 2.94 -12.31
C MET A 119 -2.23 3.82 -12.91
N ARG A 120 -2.18 5.06 -12.44
CA ARG A 120 -1.11 5.96 -12.84
C ARG A 120 0.11 5.70 -11.98
N LYS A 121 1.25 5.45 -12.63
CA LYS A 121 2.50 5.32 -11.90
C LYS A 121 2.93 6.74 -11.50
N PHE A 122 2.83 7.03 -10.22
CA PHE A 122 3.08 8.38 -9.74
C PHE A 122 4.56 8.68 -9.63
N CYS A 123 5.32 7.76 -9.06
CA CYS A 123 6.78 7.94 -9.00
C CYS A 123 7.47 6.61 -8.73
N VAL A 124 8.77 6.58 -9.02
CA VAL A 124 9.62 5.42 -8.82
C VAL A 124 10.79 5.89 -7.97
N ILE A 125 11.05 5.17 -6.88
CA ILE A 125 12.09 5.57 -5.93
C ILE A 125 13.15 4.50 -5.89
N ASN A 126 14.35 4.84 -6.34
CA ASN A 126 15.48 3.92 -6.31
C ASN A 126 16.29 4.19 -5.05
N ASP A 127 15.95 3.47 -3.99
CA ASP A 127 16.59 3.66 -2.69
C ASP A 127 16.66 2.30 -2.03
N ASN A 128 17.85 1.73 -2.02
CA ASN A 128 18.04 0.38 -1.50
C ASN A 128 17.69 0.26 -0.03
N ASP A 129 17.93 1.30 0.74
CA ASP A 129 17.60 1.26 2.16
C ASP A 129 16.09 1.28 2.37
N LEU A 130 15.40 2.06 1.57
CA LEU A 130 13.94 2.13 1.66
C LEU A 130 13.32 0.79 1.26
N GLU A 131 13.79 0.24 0.16
CA GLU A 131 13.29 -1.04 -0.33
C GLU A 131 13.51 -2.13 0.73
N ARG A 132 14.71 -2.15 1.31
CA ARG A 132 15.04 -3.15 2.32
C ARG A 132 14.17 -2.99 3.55
N THR A 133 13.95 -1.75 3.98
CA THR A 133 13.17 -1.49 5.17
C THR A 133 11.74 -1.97 4.99
N LEU A 134 11.13 -1.67 3.86
CA LEU A 134 9.77 -2.12 3.58
C LEU A 134 9.69 -3.64 3.55
N ARG A 135 10.62 -4.28 2.85
CA ARG A 135 10.60 -5.73 2.72
C ARG A 135 10.81 -6.43 4.05
N ASN A 136 11.73 -5.91 4.86
CA ASN A 136 12.05 -6.59 6.10
C ASN A 136 10.85 -6.66 7.03
N HIS A 137 10.12 -5.58 7.15
CA HIS A 137 8.95 -5.58 8.02
C HIS A 137 7.83 -6.44 7.46
N THR A 138 7.66 -6.43 6.14
CA THR A 138 6.66 -7.26 5.50
C THR A 138 7.03 -8.73 5.61
N ASN A 139 8.31 -9.05 5.45
CA ASN A 139 8.75 -10.44 5.54
C ASN A 139 8.55 -11.02 6.91
N SER A 140 8.73 -10.23 7.95
CA SER A 140 8.46 -10.71 9.30
C SER A 140 7.03 -11.20 9.41
N LYS A 141 6.11 -10.44 8.87
CA LYS A 141 4.72 -10.82 8.88
C LYS A 141 4.47 -12.07 8.05
N PHE A 142 5.09 -12.17 6.89
CA PHE A 142 4.92 -13.31 6.02
C PHE A 142 5.50 -14.58 6.63
N ILE A 143 6.63 -14.47 7.28
CA ILE A 143 7.23 -15.64 7.90
C ILE A 143 6.26 -16.26 8.90
N ILE A 144 5.57 -15.42 9.64
CA ILE A 144 4.66 -15.92 10.66
C ILE A 144 3.49 -16.67 10.07
N ARG A 145 2.96 -16.22 8.94
CA ARG A 145 1.78 -16.88 8.42
C ARG A 145 2.03 -17.69 7.19
N GLY A 146 3.16 -17.52 6.53
CA GLY A 146 3.40 -18.18 5.28
C GLY A 146 4.31 -19.36 5.35
N GLU A 147 4.83 -19.66 6.50
CA GLU A 147 5.85 -20.71 6.59
C GLU A 147 5.31 -22.03 6.13
N ASN A 148 4.02 -22.18 6.15
CA ASN A 148 3.45 -23.41 5.71
C ASN A 148 3.16 -23.43 4.27
N ASP A 149 3.28 -22.36 3.58
CA ASP A 149 3.03 -22.45 2.23
C ASP A 149 4.14 -22.39 1.40
N ARG A 150 5.27 -22.20 1.81
CA ARG A 150 6.19 -22.15 0.92
C ARG A 150 7.19 -22.75 1.16
N ALA A 151 7.13 -23.18 1.42
CA ALA A 151 8.08 -23.62 1.58
C ALA A 151 8.90 -23.56 0.66
N PRO A 152 9.18 -23.28 0.44
CA PRO A 152 9.99 -22.85 -0.07
C PRO A 152 10.04 -21.91 -0.72
N PHE A 153 9.94 -21.40 -0.64
CA PHE A 153 9.89 -20.42 -1.33
C PHE A 153 10.90 -20.04 -1.99
N SER A 154 11.29 -20.57 -1.63
CA SER A 154 11.78 -20.38 -1.99
C SER A 154 12.26 -20.34 -2.75
N THR A 155 12.44 -20.38 -2.85
CA THR A 155 12.54 -20.26 -3.43
C THR A 155 12.45 -19.78 -4.19
N SER A 156 12.51 -19.58 -4.16
CA SER A 156 12.19 -19.13 -4.68
C SER A 156 11.94 -18.65 -5.19
N SER A 157 12.15 -18.51 -5.32
CA SER A 157 11.71 -18.06 -5.73
C SER A 157 11.46 -17.66 -6.02
#